data_0472716fd370282793f34b2e97526449
#
_entry.id   0472716fd370282793f34b2e97526449
#
_cell.length_a   1.000
_cell.length_b   1.000
_cell.length_c   1.000
_cell.angle_alpha   90.00
_cell.angle_beta   90.00
_cell.angle_gamma   90.00
#
_symmetry.space_group_name_H-M   'P 1'
#
loop_
_entity.id
_entity.type
_entity.pdbx_description
1 polymer ?
#
loop_
_entity_poly.entity_id
_entity_poly.type
_entity_poly.pdbx_seq_one_letter_code
_entity_poly.pdbx_strand_id
1 'polypeptide(L)'
;MDREADVTISEAETERLHSQLTRYEGMFPGYRTEIVEGAIMMSPVKPHHARTIRLLWNELEAQLPAEWGFISDVAVPFDDDNEFCPDLAVIPAAEADRNLSAYSPELIELAIEVVSPSSVRNDYEVKNRAYARRGIRNYLIFDPYQEHCVTFWHPGPDGYLGRDTFRYGGTVRLETEIGKLLIDTAPLPIHPKA
;
A
#
# COMPACT_ATOMS: atom_id res chain seq x y z
N MET A 1 24.32 15.92 -21.30
CA MET A 1 24.73 15.03 -20.19
C MET A 1 24.41 15.79 -18.91
N ASP A 2 23.10 15.95 -18.69
CA ASP A 2 22.57 16.66 -17.55
C ASP A 2 22.51 15.69 -16.37
N ARG A 3 23.25 16.02 -15.31
CA ARG A 3 23.14 15.38 -14.01
C ARG A 3 21.82 15.86 -13.41
N GLU A 4 20.82 14.99 -13.33
CA GLU A 4 19.77 15.17 -12.35
C GLU A 4 20.45 15.33 -10.98
N ALA A 5 20.25 16.49 -10.39
CA ALA A 5 20.68 16.74 -9.03
C ALA A 5 19.80 15.85 -8.12
N ASP A 6 20.44 14.90 -7.47
CA ASP A 6 19.85 14.12 -6.38
C ASP A 6 19.55 15.13 -5.26
N VAL A 7 18.31 15.61 -5.20
CA VAL A 7 17.87 16.55 -4.16
C VAL A 7 17.59 15.73 -2.90
N THR A 8 18.65 15.50 -2.14
CA THR A 8 18.51 14.92 -0.80
C THR A 8 17.86 15.96 0.10
N ILE A 9 16.66 15.68 0.60
CA ILE A 9 15.97 16.53 1.58
C ILE A 9 16.77 16.51 2.88
N SER A 10 16.93 17.65 3.53
CA SER A 10 17.62 17.74 4.82
C SER A 10 16.77 17.19 5.96
N GLU A 11 17.41 16.69 7.05
CA GLU A 11 16.70 16.24 8.26
C GLU A 11 15.67 17.28 8.76
N ALA A 12 16.00 18.56 8.69
CA ALA A 12 15.11 19.66 9.09
C ALA A 12 13.89 19.79 8.16
N GLU A 13 14.01 19.46 6.88
CA GLU A 13 12.89 19.45 5.93
C GLU A 13 12.01 18.22 6.14
N THR A 14 12.59 17.07 6.43
CA THR A 14 11.87 15.85 6.81
C THR A 14 11.04 16.06 8.09
N GLU A 15 11.64 16.58 9.16
CA GLU A 15 10.90 16.92 10.39
C GLU A 15 9.77 17.91 10.12
N ARG A 16 10.00 18.89 9.25
CA ARG A 16 8.99 19.86 8.84
C ARG A 16 7.83 19.21 8.09
N LEU A 17 8.11 18.27 7.18
CA LEU A 17 7.08 17.54 6.42
C LEU A 17 6.23 16.69 7.36
N HIS A 18 6.81 15.92 8.27
CA HIS A 18 6.08 15.13 9.26
C HIS A 18 5.24 15.99 10.19
N SER A 19 5.77 17.13 10.64
CA SER A 19 5.03 18.09 11.46
C SER A 19 3.83 18.69 10.70
N GLN A 20 3.98 18.96 9.41
CA GLN A 20 2.89 19.42 8.54
C GLN A 20 1.87 18.33 8.30
N LEU A 21 2.30 17.09 8.04
CA LEU A 21 1.42 15.93 7.84
C LEU A 21 0.47 15.78 9.04
N THR A 22 1.01 15.68 10.26
CA THR A 22 0.23 15.58 11.50
C THR A 22 -0.77 16.74 11.66
N ARG A 23 -0.40 17.94 11.24
CA ARG A 23 -1.28 19.10 11.28
C ARG A 23 -2.42 18.99 10.27
N TYR A 24 -2.14 18.50 9.05
CA TYR A 24 -3.15 18.37 7.99
C TYR A 24 -4.14 17.25 8.27
N GLU A 25 -3.72 16.13 8.85
CA GLU A 25 -4.61 15.05 9.28
C GLU A 25 -5.73 15.53 10.19
N GLY A 26 -5.41 16.43 11.15
CA GLY A 26 -6.40 17.02 12.03
C GLY A 26 -7.30 18.08 11.35
N MET A 27 -6.87 18.67 10.24
CA MET A 27 -7.60 19.75 9.56
C MET A 27 -8.57 19.26 8.47
N PHE A 28 -8.33 18.08 7.90
CA PHE A 28 -9.09 17.56 6.76
C PHE A 28 -9.64 16.15 7.05
N PRO A 29 -10.60 15.99 7.95
CA PRO A 29 -11.19 14.69 8.25
C PRO A 29 -11.81 14.08 6.99
N GLY A 30 -11.55 12.79 6.73
CA GLY A 30 -12.02 12.08 5.53
C GLY A 30 -11.04 12.10 4.36
N TYR A 31 -9.85 12.66 4.54
CA TYR A 31 -8.73 12.53 3.63
C TYR A 31 -7.63 11.69 4.27
N ARG A 32 -7.04 10.81 3.47
CA ARG A 32 -5.78 10.15 3.81
C ARG A 32 -4.64 11.06 3.37
N THR A 33 -3.63 11.17 4.19
CA THR A 33 -2.42 11.96 3.93
C THR A 33 -1.20 11.05 3.91
N GLU A 34 -0.31 11.25 2.94
CA GLU A 34 0.94 10.51 2.77
C GLU A 34 2.05 11.50 2.38
N ILE A 35 3.32 11.15 2.63
CA ILE A 35 4.47 11.82 2.03
C ILE A 35 4.94 10.94 0.87
N VAL A 36 4.99 11.51 -0.32
CA VAL A 36 5.37 10.83 -1.55
C VAL A 36 6.39 11.68 -2.28
N GLU A 37 7.61 11.17 -2.43
CA GLU A 37 8.72 11.88 -3.06
C GLU A 37 8.88 13.32 -2.51
N GLY A 38 8.85 13.46 -1.17
CA GLY A 38 9.01 14.73 -0.46
C GLY A 38 7.81 15.69 -0.55
N ALA A 39 6.67 15.25 -1.06
CA ALA A 39 5.46 16.05 -1.16
C ALA A 39 4.31 15.44 -0.36
N ILE A 40 3.53 16.30 0.35
CA ILE A 40 2.32 15.84 1.03
C ILE A 40 1.22 15.62 0.01
N MET A 41 0.75 14.38 -0.05
CA MET A 41 -0.37 13.96 -0.89
C MET A 41 -1.62 13.75 -0.04
N MET A 42 -2.76 14.23 -0.53
CA MET A 42 -4.06 14.09 0.14
C MET A 42 -5.05 13.40 -0.81
N SER A 43 -5.61 12.28 -0.37
CA SER A 43 -6.54 11.48 -1.15
C SER A 43 -7.88 11.33 -0.46
N PRO A 44 -9.01 11.68 -1.10
CA PRO A 44 -10.34 11.47 -0.53
C PRO A 44 -10.69 9.98 -0.53
N VAL A 45 -11.18 9.48 0.60
CA VAL A 45 -11.68 8.10 0.70
C VAL A 45 -13.04 8.00 0.00
N LYS A 46 -13.19 7.03 -0.92
CA LYS A 46 -14.43 6.79 -1.66
C LYS A 46 -15.10 5.48 -1.22
N PRO A 47 -16.47 5.39 -1.27
CA PRO A 47 -17.19 4.20 -0.80
C PRO A 47 -16.77 2.89 -1.47
N HIS A 48 -16.52 2.88 -2.79
CA HIS A 48 -16.08 1.67 -3.50
C HIS A 48 -14.68 1.24 -3.05
N HIS A 49 -13.77 2.19 -2.83
CA HIS A 49 -12.44 1.94 -2.31
C HIS A 49 -12.51 1.26 -0.92
N ALA A 50 -13.22 1.89 0.03
CA ALA A 50 -13.41 1.33 1.36
C ALA A 50 -14.11 -0.05 1.33
N ARG A 51 -15.07 -0.26 0.42
CA ARG A 51 -15.72 -1.55 0.22
C ARG A 51 -14.74 -2.62 -0.26
N THR A 52 -13.87 -2.28 -1.20
CA THR A 52 -12.85 -3.19 -1.72
C THR A 52 -11.92 -3.63 -0.59
N ILE A 53 -11.36 -2.68 0.18
CA ILE A 53 -10.49 -2.98 1.33
C ILE A 53 -11.19 -3.94 2.31
N ARG A 54 -12.44 -3.65 2.68
CA ARG A 54 -13.21 -4.49 3.60
C ARG A 54 -13.43 -5.90 3.08
N LEU A 55 -13.70 -6.08 1.78
CA LEU A 55 -13.87 -7.40 1.18
C LEU A 55 -12.55 -8.19 1.20
N LEU A 56 -11.45 -7.54 0.83
CA LEU A 56 -10.12 -8.13 0.87
C LEU A 56 -9.69 -8.52 2.29
N TRP A 57 -9.94 -7.64 3.25
CA TRP A 57 -9.68 -7.90 4.67
C TRP A 57 -10.39 -9.18 5.13
N ASN A 58 -11.72 -9.24 4.96
CA ASN A 58 -12.52 -10.38 5.42
C ASN A 58 -12.07 -11.70 4.77
N GLU A 59 -11.72 -11.66 3.49
CA GLU A 59 -11.30 -12.85 2.77
C GLU A 59 -9.92 -13.34 3.19
N LEU A 60 -8.99 -12.44 3.42
CA LEU A 60 -7.65 -12.76 3.91
C LEU A 60 -7.68 -13.20 5.39
N GLU A 61 -8.46 -12.52 6.23
CA GLU A 61 -8.59 -12.88 7.66
C GLU A 61 -9.09 -14.31 7.84
N ALA A 62 -9.98 -14.79 6.96
CA ALA A 62 -10.47 -16.16 7.01
C ALA A 62 -9.41 -17.22 6.63
N GLN A 63 -8.29 -16.82 6.05
CA GLN A 63 -7.25 -17.72 5.53
C GLN A 63 -5.94 -17.63 6.30
N LEU A 64 -5.67 -16.49 6.93
CA LEU A 64 -4.42 -16.26 7.62
C LEU A 64 -4.33 -17.02 8.94
N PRO A 65 -3.16 -17.60 9.25
CA PRO A 65 -2.86 -18.12 10.59
C PRO A 65 -2.97 -17.03 11.66
N ALA A 66 -3.30 -17.40 12.89
CA ALA A 66 -3.58 -16.47 14.00
C ALA A 66 -2.37 -15.60 14.43
N GLU A 67 -1.16 -15.97 14.03
CA GLU A 67 0.06 -15.18 14.25
C GLU A 67 0.17 -13.95 13.36
N TRP A 68 -0.72 -13.79 12.36
CA TRP A 68 -0.77 -12.67 11.44
C TRP A 68 -1.98 -11.79 11.71
N GLY A 69 -1.78 -10.50 11.58
CA GLY A 69 -2.80 -9.47 11.73
C GLY A 69 -2.71 -8.44 10.60
N PHE A 70 -3.49 -7.38 10.74
CA PHE A 70 -3.60 -6.36 9.71
C PHE A 70 -3.38 -4.97 10.28
N ILE A 71 -2.85 -4.09 9.43
CA ILE A 71 -2.97 -2.64 9.56
C ILE A 71 -3.60 -2.08 8.27
N SER A 72 -4.34 -0.98 8.40
CA SER A 72 -4.97 -0.27 7.29
C SER A 72 -4.93 1.22 7.56
N ASP A 73 -4.54 2.01 6.57
CA ASP A 73 -4.44 3.48 6.67
C ASP A 73 -3.58 3.96 7.86
N VAL A 74 -2.53 3.22 8.20
CA VAL A 74 -1.58 3.58 9.27
C VAL A 74 -0.24 3.91 8.63
N ALA A 75 0.44 4.93 9.17
CA ALA A 75 1.71 5.42 8.65
C ALA A 75 2.81 4.35 8.69
N VAL A 76 3.55 4.26 7.59
CA VAL A 76 4.74 3.43 7.44
C VAL A 76 5.84 4.29 6.81
N PRO A 77 6.83 4.75 7.57
CA PRO A 77 7.94 5.53 7.05
C PRO A 77 8.93 4.63 6.30
N PHE A 78 9.16 4.91 5.02
CA PHE A 78 10.08 4.15 4.17
C PHE A 78 11.47 4.76 4.09
N ASP A 79 11.53 6.07 3.95
CA ASP A 79 12.74 6.89 3.93
C ASP A 79 12.38 8.35 4.24
N ASP A 80 13.35 9.28 4.14
CA ASP A 80 13.15 10.68 4.46
C ASP A 80 12.10 11.37 3.56
N ASP A 81 11.91 10.87 2.33
CA ASP A 81 11.02 11.44 1.33
C ASP A 81 9.68 10.70 1.21
N ASN A 82 9.53 9.56 1.88
CA ASN A 82 8.38 8.67 1.68
C ASN A 82 7.85 8.11 3.00
N GLU A 83 6.61 8.46 3.31
CA GLU A 83 5.79 7.85 4.35
C GLU A 83 4.44 7.51 3.73
N PHE A 84 4.14 6.22 3.62
CA PHE A 84 2.90 5.76 3.02
C PHE A 84 1.96 5.19 4.07
N CYS A 85 0.67 5.20 3.75
CA CYS A 85 -0.38 4.51 4.50
C CYS A 85 -0.95 3.41 3.61
N PRO A 86 -0.44 2.17 3.65
CA PRO A 86 -0.98 1.08 2.84
C PRO A 86 -2.49 0.92 3.06
N ASP A 87 -3.23 0.69 1.99
CA ASP A 87 -4.67 0.45 2.08
C ASP A 87 -4.97 -0.77 2.97
N LEU A 88 -4.12 -1.79 2.86
CA LEU A 88 -4.12 -2.96 3.75
C LEU A 88 -2.71 -3.57 3.77
N ALA A 89 -2.20 -3.90 4.94
CA ALA A 89 -0.96 -4.66 5.06
C ALA A 89 -1.08 -5.76 6.10
N VAL A 90 -0.45 -6.90 5.80
CA VAL A 90 -0.34 -8.04 6.72
C VAL A 90 0.97 -7.94 7.46
N ILE A 91 0.91 -7.93 8.80
CA ILE A 91 2.03 -7.85 9.72
C ILE A 91 1.84 -8.90 10.83
N PRO A 92 2.85 -9.20 11.66
CA PRO A 92 2.66 -10.07 12.85
C PRO A 92 1.54 -9.53 13.75
N ALA A 93 0.63 -10.40 14.18
CA ALA A 93 -0.51 -10.04 15.03
C ALA A 93 -0.09 -9.34 16.33
N ALA A 94 1.00 -9.81 16.95
CA ALA A 94 1.54 -9.20 18.16
C ALA A 94 2.00 -7.74 17.95
N GLU A 95 2.41 -7.37 16.74
CA GLU A 95 2.73 -5.99 16.41
C GLU A 95 1.46 -5.17 16.13
N ALA A 96 0.50 -5.73 15.39
CA ALA A 96 -0.79 -5.07 15.15
C ALA A 96 -1.53 -4.73 16.46
N ASP A 97 -1.50 -5.64 17.45
CA ASP A 97 -2.12 -5.47 18.76
C ASP A 97 -1.51 -4.33 19.60
N ARG A 98 -0.32 -3.84 19.24
CA ARG A 98 0.29 -2.68 19.93
C ARG A 98 -0.44 -1.37 19.64
N ASN A 99 -1.26 -1.33 18.59
CA ASN A 99 -2.07 -0.17 18.21
C ASN A 99 -1.25 1.13 18.09
N LEU A 100 -0.15 1.07 17.35
CA LEU A 100 0.74 2.21 17.13
C LEU A 100 0.23 3.13 16.04
N SER A 101 0.66 4.39 16.06
CA SER A 101 0.39 5.37 14.99
C SER A 101 1.27 5.20 13.74
N ALA A 102 2.38 4.48 13.87
CA ALA A 102 3.28 4.15 12.76
C ALA A 102 3.94 2.79 12.97
N TYR A 103 4.24 2.10 11.86
CA TYR A 103 4.89 0.79 11.85
C TYR A 103 6.11 0.77 10.94
N SER A 104 7.08 -0.07 11.27
CA SER A 104 8.26 -0.28 10.41
C SER A 104 7.89 -1.08 9.16
N PRO A 105 8.38 -0.69 7.96
CA PRO A 105 8.13 -1.42 6.72
C PRO A 105 8.63 -2.86 6.75
N GLU A 106 9.65 -3.18 7.55
CA GLU A 106 10.20 -4.53 7.71
C GLU A 106 9.21 -5.53 8.36
N LEU A 107 8.14 -5.05 8.98
CA LEU A 107 7.07 -5.89 9.53
C LEU A 107 6.10 -6.39 8.47
N ILE A 108 6.06 -5.77 7.29
CA ILE A 108 5.07 -6.04 6.25
C ILE A 108 5.48 -7.27 5.45
N GLU A 109 4.65 -8.31 5.49
CA GLU A 109 4.80 -9.49 4.64
C GLU A 109 4.05 -9.36 3.30
N LEU A 110 2.88 -8.74 3.35
CA LEU A 110 2.04 -8.49 2.19
C LEU A 110 1.49 -7.07 2.26
N ALA A 111 1.72 -6.28 1.22
CA ALA A 111 1.11 -4.96 1.05
C ALA A 111 0.05 -4.99 -0.06
N ILE A 112 -1.04 -4.28 0.13
CA ILE A 112 -2.15 -4.18 -0.83
C ILE A 112 -2.53 -2.72 -1.00
N GLU A 113 -2.66 -2.29 -2.26
CA GLU A 113 -3.18 -0.98 -2.64
C GLU A 113 -4.41 -1.14 -3.55
N VAL A 114 -5.37 -0.25 -3.40
CA VAL A 114 -6.56 -0.15 -4.23
C VAL A 114 -6.50 1.16 -5.01
N VAL A 115 -6.31 1.08 -6.31
CA VAL A 115 -6.06 2.25 -7.17
C VAL A 115 -7.20 3.26 -7.13
N SER A 116 -6.83 4.53 -7.00
CA SER A 116 -7.69 5.68 -7.26
C SER A 116 -7.16 6.45 -8.49
N PRO A 117 -7.96 7.32 -9.15
CA PRO A 117 -7.48 8.07 -10.31
C PRO A 117 -6.24 8.93 -10.04
N SER A 118 -6.06 9.38 -8.81
CA SER A 118 -4.92 10.21 -8.39
C SER A 118 -3.71 9.40 -7.93
N SER A 119 -3.87 8.09 -7.63
CA SER A 119 -2.79 7.27 -7.06
C SER A 119 -2.09 6.35 -8.06
N VAL A 120 -2.54 6.29 -9.33
CA VAL A 120 -2.02 5.35 -10.34
C VAL A 120 -0.49 5.32 -10.38
N ARG A 121 0.16 6.48 -10.57
CA ARG A 121 1.63 6.55 -10.61
C ARG A 121 2.24 6.11 -9.27
N ASN A 122 1.65 6.57 -8.17
CA ASN A 122 2.16 6.25 -6.84
C ASN A 122 2.13 4.76 -6.58
N ASP A 123 1.01 4.09 -6.85
CA ASP A 123 0.85 2.66 -6.57
C ASP A 123 1.70 1.80 -7.52
N TYR A 124 1.66 2.11 -8.85
CA TYR A 124 2.37 1.28 -9.83
C TYR A 124 3.88 1.52 -9.91
N GLU A 125 4.37 2.71 -9.54
CA GLU A 125 5.77 3.07 -9.70
C GLU A 125 6.47 3.38 -8.38
N VAL A 126 5.98 4.39 -7.62
CA VAL A 126 6.69 4.88 -6.44
C VAL A 126 6.66 3.84 -5.32
N LYS A 127 5.46 3.41 -4.90
CA LYS A 127 5.29 2.38 -3.86
C LYS A 127 5.88 1.05 -4.29
N ASN A 128 5.73 0.66 -5.57
CA ASN A 128 6.34 -0.56 -6.09
C ASN A 128 7.85 -0.61 -5.83
N ARG A 129 8.57 0.47 -6.15
CA ARG A 129 10.01 0.56 -5.89
C ARG A 129 10.34 0.61 -4.41
N ALA A 130 9.61 1.42 -3.64
CA ALA A 130 9.86 1.59 -2.22
C ALA A 130 9.61 0.29 -1.44
N TYR A 131 8.51 -0.40 -1.72
CA TYR A 131 8.16 -1.68 -1.10
C TYR A 131 9.19 -2.77 -1.42
N ALA A 132 9.59 -2.86 -2.69
CA ALA A 132 10.63 -3.82 -3.09
C ALA A 132 11.99 -3.54 -2.43
N ARG A 133 12.42 -2.28 -2.34
CA ARG A 133 13.69 -1.89 -1.67
C ARG A 133 13.72 -2.25 -0.19
N ARG A 134 12.55 -2.21 0.48
CA ARG A 134 12.41 -2.61 1.89
C ARG A 134 12.21 -4.12 2.06
N GLY A 135 12.22 -4.88 0.96
CA GLY A 135 12.12 -6.33 0.99
C GLY A 135 10.72 -6.86 1.29
N ILE A 136 9.67 -6.06 1.14
CA ILE A 136 8.28 -6.52 1.25
C ILE A 136 8.07 -7.58 0.18
N ARG A 137 7.80 -8.83 0.58
CA ARG A 137 7.87 -9.99 -0.30
C ARG A 137 6.78 -10.03 -1.36
N ASN A 138 5.59 -9.58 -0.97
CA ASN A 138 4.41 -9.61 -1.83
C ASN A 138 3.72 -8.24 -1.84
N TYR A 139 3.45 -7.77 -3.05
CA TYR A 139 2.73 -6.52 -3.25
C TYR A 139 1.60 -6.73 -4.26
N LEU A 140 0.40 -6.30 -3.91
CA LEU A 140 -0.79 -6.42 -4.75
C LEU A 140 -1.39 -5.05 -5.03
N ILE A 141 -1.78 -4.86 -6.30
CA ILE A 141 -2.54 -3.69 -6.72
C ILE A 141 -3.89 -4.16 -7.25
N PHE A 142 -4.97 -3.70 -6.62
CA PHE A 142 -6.33 -3.88 -7.12
C PHE A 142 -6.76 -2.62 -7.86
N ASP A 143 -6.95 -2.74 -9.19
CA ASP A 143 -7.33 -1.61 -10.05
C ASP A 143 -8.78 -1.77 -10.54
N PRO A 144 -9.74 -1.09 -9.88
CA PRO A 144 -11.16 -1.17 -10.24
C PRO A 144 -11.48 -0.44 -11.55
N TYR A 145 -10.56 0.39 -12.07
CA TYR A 145 -10.72 1.12 -13.33
C TYR A 145 -10.30 0.28 -14.54
N GLN A 146 -9.29 -0.57 -14.34
CA GLN A 146 -8.80 -1.52 -15.35
C GLN A 146 -9.40 -2.93 -15.15
N GLU A 147 -10.18 -3.15 -14.10
CA GLU A 147 -10.83 -4.43 -13.78
C GLU A 147 -9.81 -5.58 -13.63
N HIS A 148 -8.68 -5.30 -12.97
CA HIS A 148 -7.66 -6.30 -12.75
C HIS A 148 -6.93 -6.16 -11.39
N CYS A 149 -6.34 -7.27 -10.95
CA CYS A 149 -5.36 -7.30 -9.89
C CYS A 149 -3.97 -7.56 -10.50
N VAL A 150 -2.96 -6.82 -10.05
CA VAL A 150 -1.57 -7.09 -10.36
C VAL A 150 -0.88 -7.58 -9.10
N THR A 151 -0.17 -8.69 -9.19
CA THR A 151 0.63 -9.23 -8.11
C THR A 151 2.11 -9.08 -8.43
N PHE A 152 2.89 -8.72 -7.43
CA PHE A 152 4.33 -8.55 -7.53
C PHE A 152 5.02 -9.39 -6.46
N TRP A 153 6.15 -10.04 -6.82
CA TRP A 153 6.97 -10.85 -5.93
C TRP A 153 8.45 -10.80 -6.32
N HIS A 154 9.31 -11.38 -5.49
CA HIS A 154 10.77 -11.29 -5.60
C HIS A 154 11.25 -9.84 -5.64
N PRO A 155 11.24 -9.17 -4.47
CA PRO A 155 11.70 -7.80 -4.35
C PRO A 155 13.18 -7.65 -4.74
N GLY A 156 13.49 -6.57 -5.45
CA GLY A 156 14.82 -6.22 -5.92
C GLY A 156 15.10 -4.71 -5.73
N PRO A 157 16.30 -4.25 -6.05
CA PRO A 157 16.70 -2.86 -5.79
C PRO A 157 15.93 -1.83 -6.61
N ASP A 158 15.43 -2.20 -7.78
CA ASP A 158 14.74 -1.29 -8.70
C ASP A 158 13.23 -1.59 -8.83
N GLY A 159 12.70 -2.49 -8.01
CA GLY A 159 11.32 -2.96 -8.02
C GLY A 159 11.24 -4.47 -7.94
N TYR A 160 10.05 -5.02 -8.15
CA TYR A 160 9.84 -6.46 -8.12
C TYR A 160 10.25 -7.14 -9.43
N LEU A 161 10.87 -8.32 -9.33
CA LEU A 161 11.33 -9.11 -10.47
C LEU A 161 10.21 -9.98 -11.08
N GLY A 162 9.22 -10.35 -10.27
CA GLY A 162 8.07 -11.15 -10.71
C GLY A 162 6.80 -10.30 -10.73
N ARG A 163 5.95 -10.54 -11.75
CA ARG A 163 4.67 -9.85 -11.93
C ARG A 163 3.68 -10.73 -12.67
N ASP A 164 2.44 -10.82 -12.15
CA ASP A 164 1.29 -11.38 -12.86
C ASP A 164 0.12 -10.40 -12.87
N THR A 165 -0.80 -10.59 -13.82
CA THR A 165 -2.01 -9.78 -13.92
C THR A 165 -3.23 -10.69 -14.07
N PHE A 166 -4.21 -10.50 -13.20
CA PHE A 166 -5.45 -11.28 -13.14
C PHE A 166 -6.65 -10.35 -13.39
N ARG A 167 -7.52 -10.71 -14.33
CA ARG A 167 -8.77 -9.97 -14.52
C ARG A 167 -9.73 -10.24 -13.37
N TYR A 168 -10.53 -9.25 -12.99
CA TYR A 168 -11.63 -9.43 -12.05
C TYR A 168 -12.65 -10.46 -12.57
N GLY A 169 -13.37 -11.09 -11.66
CA GLY A 169 -14.27 -12.19 -11.93
C GLY A 169 -13.64 -13.58 -11.78
N GLY A 170 -12.35 -13.65 -11.46
CA GLY A 170 -11.62 -14.88 -11.18
C GLY A 170 -10.97 -14.88 -9.81
N THR A 171 -10.24 -15.94 -9.51
CA THR A 171 -9.49 -16.10 -8.25
C THR A 171 -8.02 -15.79 -8.47
N VAL A 172 -7.50 -14.81 -7.74
CA VAL A 172 -6.06 -14.54 -7.63
C VAL A 172 -5.46 -15.57 -6.67
N ARG A 173 -4.35 -16.18 -7.06
CA ARG A 173 -3.65 -17.18 -6.25
C ARG A 173 -2.27 -16.66 -5.92
N LEU A 174 -1.95 -16.65 -4.64
CA LEU A 174 -0.67 -16.20 -4.12
C LEU A 174 0.01 -17.34 -3.38
N GLU A 175 1.29 -17.52 -3.63
CA GLU A 175 2.16 -18.32 -2.78
C GLU A 175 3.04 -17.38 -1.99
N THR A 176 2.86 -17.35 -0.69
CA THR A 176 3.56 -16.45 0.23
C THR A 176 4.23 -17.26 1.34
N GLU A 177 5.12 -16.65 2.10
CA GLU A 177 5.71 -17.28 3.30
C GLU A 177 4.66 -17.57 4.40
N ILE A 178 3.55 -16.83 4.38
CA ILE A 178 2.45 -17.01 5.34
C ILE A 178 1.43 -18.06 4.87
N GLY A 179 1.66 -18.67 3.70
CA GLY A 179 0.82 -19.73 3.13
C GLY A 179 0.29 -19.41 1.74
N LYS A 180 -0.57 -20.29 1.27
CA LYS A 180 -1.30 -20.07 0.00
C LYS A 180 -2.56 -19.28 0.27
N LEU A 181 -2.69 -18.16 -0.39
CA LEU A 181 -3.85 -17.28 -0.29
C LEU A 181 -4.63 -17.29 -1.61
N LEU A 182 -5.94 -17.30 -1.49
CA LEU A 182 -6.88 -17.24 -2.60
C LEU A 182 -7.75 -16.00 -2.41
N ILE A 183 -7.84 -15.15 -3.44
CA ILE A 183 -8.66 -13.95 -3.39
C ILE A 183 -9.67 -14.01 -4.53
N ASP A 184 -10.96 -14.10 -4.21
CA ASP A 184 -12.04 -13.99 -5.18
C ASP A 184 -12.26 -12.53 -5.55
N THR A 185 -12.06 -12.22 -6.82
CA THR A 185 -12.24 -10.85 -7.33
C THR A 185 -13.63 -10.58 -7.91
N ALA A 186 -14.51 -11.60 -7.96
CA ALA A 186 -15.87 -11.45 -8.51
C ALA A 186 -16.74 -10.45 -7.72
N PRO A 187 -16.69 -10.39 -6.37
CA PRO A 187 -17.49 -9.44 -5.61
C PRO A 187 -16.91 -8.02 -5.54
N LEU A 188 -15.67 -7.81 -6.05
CA LEU A 188 -15.01 -6.53 -5.95
C LEU A 188 -15.70 -5.46 -6.80
N PRO A 189 -15.87 -4.24 -6.26
CA PRO A 189 -16.42 -3.13 -7.03
C PRO A 189 -15.56 -2.80 -8.26
N ILE A 190 -16.23 -2.51 -9.36
CA ILE A 190 -15.60 -1.94 -10.56
C ILE A 190 -16.11 -0.51 -10.75
N HIS A 191 -15.27 0.36 -11.30
CA HIS A 191 -15.71 1.68 -11.68
C HIS A 191 -16.28 1.66 -13.10
N PRO A 192 -17.49 2.19 -13.31
CA PRO A 192 -18.03 2.30 -14.66
C PRO A 192 -17.08 3.14 -15.51
N LYS A 193 -16.78 2.66 -16.71
CA LYS A 193 -16.06 3.45 -17.71
C LYS A 193 -16.91 4.69 -18.04
N ALA A 194 -16.30 5.86 -17.93
CA ALA A 194 -16.96 7.13 -18.31
C ALA A 194 -17.26 7.18 -19.80
#